data_7de0a77a68237d1d4832395e1ecaa57f
#
_entry.id   7de0a77a68237d1d4832395e1ecaa57f
#
_cell.length_a   1.000
_cell.length_b   1.000
_cell.length_c   1.000
_cell.angle_alpha   90.00
_cell.angle_beta   90.00
_cell.angle_gamma   90.00
#
_symmetry.space_group_name_H-M   'P 1'
#
loop_
_entity.id
_entity.type
_entity.pdbx_description
1 polymer ?
#
loop_
_entity_poly.entity_id
_entity_poly.type
_entity_poly.pdbx_seq_one_letter_code
_entity_poly.pdbx_strand_id
1 'polypeptide(L)'
;MSDGNIWSDEWGEQDEDWSGGGGLAKRLVPRGPFLGASLYELGPGNFNIYHAHHGSEELLIVLRGRPTLRTPGDERQLEEGDVVHFPPGPEGAHGIRNDTEEPVRYLVAGTRVSPEVVEYPDLGQLTAQSRLPTHDGSQLFVIHTLEEEAP
;
A
#
# COMPACT_ATOMS: atom_id res chain seq x y z
N MET A 1 -20.46 -12.71 2.42
CA MET A 1 -19.36 -12.01 1.74
C MET A 1 -19.27 -12.58 0.34
N SER A 2 -19.39 -11.75 -0.67
CA SER A 2 -19.06 -12.20 -2.03
C SER A 2 -17.56 -12.41 -2.15
N ASP A 3 -17.16 -13.48 -2.80
CA ASP A 3 -15.79 -13.65 -3.22
C ASP A 3 -15.41 -12.47 -4.12
N GLY A 4 -14.27 -11.84 -3.86
CA GLY A 4 -13.83 -10.71 -4.64
C GLY A 4 -13.50 -11.11 -6.08
N ASN A 5 -13.73 -10.21 -7.03
CA ASN A 5 -13.32 -10.38 -8.42
C ASN A 5 -12.42 -9.20 -8.82
N ILE A 6 -11.19 -9.50 -9.23
CA ILE A 6 -10.19 -8.46 -9.58
C ILE A 6 -10.58 -7.64 -10.81
N TRP A 7 -11.51 -8.12 -11.62
CA TRP A 7 -11.99 -7.44 -12.81
C TRP A 7 -13.28 -6.65 -12.60
N SER A 8 -13.90 -6.76 -11.41
CA SER A 8 -15.08 -5.98 -11.07
C SER A 8 -14.74 -4.50 -10.93
N ASP A 9 -15.62 -3.63 -11.43
CA ASP A 9 -15.55 -2.18 -11.24
C ASP A 9 -16.44 -1.71 -10.06
N GLU A 10 -16.93 -2.63 -9.25
CA GLU A 10 -17.60 -2.31 -7.99
C GLU A 10 -16.57 -1.97 -6.91
N TRP A 11 -16.35 -0.69 -6.72
CA TRP A 11 -15.49 -0.15 -5.67
C TRP A 11 -16.33 0.15 -4.43
N GLY A 12 -15.88 -0.34 -3.26
CA GLY A 12 -16.50 0.00 -1.99
C GLY A 12 -16.31 1.49 -1.64
N GLU A 13 -16.54 1.85 -0.40
CA GLU A 13 -16.23 3.21 0.07
C GLU A 13 -14.77 3.53 -0.27
N GLN A 14 -14.60 4.59 -1.04
CA GLN A 14 -13.27 5.07 -1.41
C GLN A 14 -12.68 5.75 -0.18
N ASP A 15 -11.56 5.25 0.27
CA ASP A 15 -10.78 5.89 1.31
C ASP A 15 -9.99 7.04 0.65
N GLU A 16 -10.64 8.19 0.49
CA GLU A 16 -10.10 9.35 -0.23
C GLU A 16 -8.88 9.96 0.49
N ASP A 17 -8.72 9.70 1.78
CA ASP A 17 -7.75 10.41 2.63
C ASP A 17 -6.43 9.68 2.84
N TRP A 18 -6.30 8.43 2.45
CA TRP A 18 -5.19 7.60 2.92
C TRP A 18 -3.92 7.67 2.07
N SER A 19 -4.02 8.01 0.81
CA SER A 19 -2.87 7.94 -0.12
C SER A 19 -2.20 9.28 -0.40
N GLY A 20 -2.77 10.38 0.04
CA GLY A 20 -2.21 11.72 -0.24
C GLY A 20 -2.33 12.17 -1.70
N GLY A 21 -2.73 11.28 -2.60
CA GLY A 21 -2.95 11.57 -4.01
C GLY A 21 -4.36 11.24 -4.44
N GLY A 22 -5.27 12.16 -4.48
CA GLY A 22 -6.67 11.93 -4.83
C GLY A 22 -6.90 11.01 -6.04
N GLY A 23 -8.03 10.28 -6.08
CA GLY A 23 -8.41 9.42 -7.20
C GLY A 23 -7.88 7.98 -7.13
N LEU A 24 -7.48 7.53 -5.96
CA LEU A 24 -7.19 6.13 -5.67
C LEU A 24 -8.49 5.39 -5.33
N ALA A 25 -8.84 4.39 -6.11
CA ALA A 25 -9.85 3.42 -5.72
C ALA A 25 -9.18 2.22 -5.07
N LYS A 26 -9.68 1.82 -3.92
CA LYS A 26 -9.18 0.67 -3.17
C LYS A 26 -10.32 -0.24 -2.76
N ARG A 27 -10.10 -1.53 -2.89
CA ARG A 27 -11.01 -2.56 -2.39
C ARG A 27 -10.24 -3.65 -1.68
N LEU A 28 -10.69 -3.97 -0.47
CA LEU A 28 -10.18 -5.14 0.23
C LEU A 28 -10.76 -6.40 -0.41
N VAL A 29 -9.90 -7.34 -0.77
CA VAL A 29 -10.32 -8.68 -1.15
C VAL A 29 -10.47 -9.55 0.08
N PRO A 30 -11.16 -10.70 -0.02
CA PRO A 30 -11.28 -11.63 1.10
C PRO A 30 -9.92 -11.93 1.72
N ARG A 31 -9.85 -11.93 3.04
CA ARG A 31 -8.59 -12.07 3.78
C ARG A 31 -8.73 -12.98 4.99
N GLY A 32 -7.64 -13.69 5.29
CA GLY A 32 -7.52 -14.54 6.46
C GLY A 32 -6.81 -13.84 7.63
N PRO A 33 -6.49 -14.60 8.69
CA PRO A 33 -5.77 -14.05 9.84
C PRO A 33 -4.32 -13.66 9.53
N PHE A 34 -3.67 -14.31 8.55
CA PHE A 34 -2.25 -14.13 8.24
C PHE A 34 -1.99 -13.54 6.86
N LEU A 35 -2.94 -13.61 5.95
CA LEU A 35 -2.81 -13.12 4.58
C LEU A 35 -3.93 -12.16 4.26
N GLY A 36 -3.58 -11.06 3.62
CA GLY A 36 -4.53 -10.09 3.09
C GLY A 36 -4.14 -9.62 1.72
N ALA A 37 -5.07 -9.04 1.01
CA ALA A 37 -4.80 -8.38 -0.24
C ALA A 37 -5.69 -7.15 -0.42
N SER A 38 -5.22 -6.22 -1.24
CA SER A 38 -5.95 -5.03 -1.63
C SER A 38 -5.83 -4.82 -3.13
N LEU A 39 -6.95 -4.48 -3.74
CA LEU A 39 -7.01 -4.11 -5.14
C LEU A 39 -7.01 -2.59 -5.24
N TYR A 40 -6.18 -2.06 -6.12
CA TYR A 40 -6.03 -0.62 -6.34
C TYR A 40 -6.28 -0.26 -7.79
N GLU A 41 -6.87 0.90 -8.00
CA GLU A 41 -6.91 1.55 -9.30
C GLU A 41 -6.48 3.01 -9.17
N LEU A 42 -5.53 3.42 -9.99
CA LEU A 42 -5.04 4.79 -10.08
C LEU A 42 -5.45 5.39 -11.42
N GLY A 43 -6.17 6.49 -11.38
CA GLY A 43 -6.37 7.34 -12.55
C GLY A 43 -5.07 8.04 -12.97
N PRO A 44 -5.04 8.67 -14.16
CA PRO A 44 -3.88 9.45 -14.61
C PRO A 44 -3.43 10.49 -13.58
N GLY A 45 -2.13 10.53 -13.30
CA GLY A 45 -1.51 11.45 -12.36
C GLY A 45 -1.62 11.08 -10.88
N ASN A 46 -2.34 10.02 -10.54
CA ASN A 46 -2.53 9.58 -9.17
C ASN A 46 -1.41 8.63 -8.71
N PHE A 47 -1.25 8.53 -7.40
CA PHE A 47 -0.18 7.74 -6.80
C PHE A 47 -0.59 7.14 -5.45
N ASN A 48 0.13 6.10 -5.05
CA ASN A 48 0.14 5.56 -3.72
C ASN A 48 1.47 5.94 -3.06
N ILE A 49 1.40 6.41 -1.82
CA ILE A 49 2.54 7.01 -1.13
C ILE A 49 3.71 6.04 -0.95
N TYR A 50 4.94 6.56 -1.04
CA TYR A 50 6.16 5.80 -0.82
C TYR A 50 6.28 5.40 0.66
N HIS A 51 6.37 4.11 0.92
CA HIS A 51 6.37 3.56 2.27
C HIS A 51 7.11 2.22 2.35
N ALA A 52 7.46 1.84 3.57
CA ALA A 52 8.06 0.56 3.90
C ALA A 52 7.34 -0.07 5.09
N HIS A 53 7.05 -1.37 4.99
CA HIS A 53 6.52 -2.17 6.10
C HIS A 53 7.68 -2.77 6.89
N HIS A 54 7.67 -2.62 8.21
CA HIS A 54 8.73 -3.18 9.05
C HIS A 54 8.48 -4.62 9.47
N GLY A 55 7.26 -5.10 9.38
CA GLY A 55 6.89 -6.47 9.76
C GLY A 55 6.32 -7.30 8.61
N SER A 56 5.56 -6.69 7.72
CA SER A 56 4.88 -7.38 6.62
C SER A 56 5.74 -7.43 5.37
N GLU A 57 5.58 -8.49 4.60
CA GLU A 57 6.06 -8.55 3.22
C GLU A 57 4.90 -8.53 2.24
N GLU A 58 5.12 -8.06 1.05
CA GLU A 58 4.09 -7.87 0.04
C GLU A 58 4.52 -8.36 -1.34
N LEU A 59 3.53 -8.79 -2.12
CA LEU A 59 3.63 -9.01 -3.56
C LEU A 59 2.69 -8.05 -4.27
N LEU A 60 3.20 -7.32 -5.26
CA LEU A 60 2.42 -6.53 -6.18
C LEU A 60 2.29 -7.28 -7.50
N ILE A 61 1.07 -7.29 -8.05
CA ILE A 61 0.77 -7.90 -9.36
C ILE A 61 0.07 -6.84 -10.20
N VAL A 62 0.65 -6.48 -11.34
CA VAL A 62 0.03 -5.54 -12.28
C VAL A 62 -1.05 -6.26 -13.08
N LEU A 63 -2.28 -5.79 -12.99
CA LEU A 63 -3.44 -6.37 -13.68
C LEU A 63 -3.79 -5.62 -14.97
N ARG A 64 -3.60 -4.29 -15.00
CA ARG A 64 -3.93 -3.44 -16.13
C ARG A 64 -3.06 -2.20 -16.15
N GLY A 65 -2.62 -1.81 -17.33
CA GLY A 65 -1.87 -0.58 -17.54
C GLY A 65 -0.40 -0.70 -17.20
N ARG A 66 0.28 0.44 -17.16
CA ARG A 66 1.73 0.53 -17.01
C ARG A 66 2.11 1.50 -15.88
N PRO A 67 1.94 1.11 -14.62
CA PRO A 67 2.32 1.95 -13.49
C PRO A 67 3.83 2.12 -13.40
N THR A 68 4.24 3.24 -12.83
CA THR A 68 5.65 3.48 -12.47
C THR A 68 5.87 3.06 -11.02
N LEU A 69 6.82 2.17 -10.82
CA LEU A 69 7.26 1.71 -9.51
C LEU A 69 8.51 2.48 -9.09
N ARG A 70 8.48 3.06 -7.90
CA ARG A 70 9.65 3.59 -7.19
C ARG A 70 10.06 2.60 -6.11
N THR A 71 11.34 2.27 -6.08
CA THR A 71 12.00 1.50 -5.01
C THR A 71 13.27 2.24 -4.56
N PRO A 72 13.99 1.80 -3.52
CA PRO A 72 15.20 2.48 -3.11
C PRO A 72 16.22 2.59 -4.25
N GLY A 73 16.53 3.83 -4.66
CA GLY A 73 17.51 4.13 -5.71
C GLY A 73 17.10 3.79 -7.13
N ASP A 74 15.85 3.39 -7.39
CA ASP A 74 15.38 3.01 -8.72
C ASP A 74 13.94 3.44 -8.98
N GLU A 75 13.65 3.75 -10.23
CA GLU A 75 12.31 3.92 -10.78
C GLU A 75 12.20 3.19 -12.11
N ARG A 76 11.10 2.47 -12.30
CA ARG A 76 10.82 1.77 -13.55
C ARG A 76 9.35 1.68 -13.83
N GLN A 77 9.00 1.66 -15.11
CA GLN A 77 7.65 1.35 -15.54
C GLN A 77 7.44 -0.16 -15.56
N LEU A 78 6.34 -0.59 -14.96
CA LEU A 78 5.90 -1.99 -14.97
C LEU A 78 4.94 -2.23 -16.13
N GLU A 79 4.76 -3.48 -16.49
CA GLU A 79 3.83 -3.95 -17.51
C GLU A 79 2.80 -4.91 -16.92
N GLU A 80 1.71 -5.10 -17.63
CA GLU A 80 0.69 -6.08 -17.23
C GLU A 80 1.30 -7.47 -17.04
N GLY A 81 0.98 -8.09 -15.91
CA GLY A 81 1.50 -9.39 -15.51
C GLY A 81 2.81 -9.34 -14.73
N ASP A 82 3.45 -8.18 -14.58
CA ASP A 82 4.63 -8.07 -13.73
C ASP A 82 4.27 -8.36 -12.27
N VAL A 83 5.15 -9.10 -11.61
CA VAL A 83 5.07 -9.43 -10.19
C VAL A 83 6.31 -8.92 -9.48
N VAL A 84 6.11 -8.15 -8.43
CA VAL A 84 7.22 -7.55 -7.65
C VAL A 84 7.05 -7.93 -6.18
N HIS A 85 8.12 -8.38 -5.54
CA HIS A 85 8.18 -8.69 -4.12
C HIS A 85 8.82 -7.53 -3.35
N PHE A 86 8.23 -7.18 -2.22
CA PHE A 86 8.75 -6.19 -1.28
C PHE A 86 9.00 -6.87 0.07
N PRO A 87 10.28 -7.07 0.45
CA PRO A 87 10.62 -7.60 1.76
C PRO A 87 10.28 -6.61 2.88
N PRO A 88 10.18 -7.06 4.14
CA PRO A 88 10.09 -6.15 5.27
C PRO A 88 11.33 -5.25 5.38
N GLY A 89 11.12 -4.05 5.90
CA GLY A 89 12.19 -3.09 6.16
C GLY A 89 12.46 -2.13 5.00
N PRO A 90 13.50 -1.29 5.13
CA PRO A 90 13.78 -0.21 4.18
C PRO A 90 14.03 -0.67 2.74
N GLU A 91 14.58 -1.87 2.56
CA GLU A 91 14.83 -2.45 1.23
C GLU A 91 13.54 -2.74 0.47
N GLY A 92 12.44 -2.95 1.17
CA GLY A 92 11.11 -3.17 0.60
C GLY A 92 10.30 -1.89 0.40
N ALA A 93 10.87 -0.72 0.61
CA ALA A 93 10.18 0.54 0.39
C ALA A 93 9.73 0.67 -1.06
N HIS A 94 8.50 1.11 -1.27
CA HIS A 94 7.92 1.25 -2.60
C HIS A 94 6.83 2.32 -2.66
N GLY A 95 6.68 2.87 -3.83
CA GLY A 95 5.59 3.77 -4.21
C GLY A 95 5.16 3.49 -5.64
N ILE A 96 3.90 3.67 -5.91
CA ILE A 96 3.29 3.42 -7.23
C ILE A 96 2.64 4.70 -7.70
N ARG A 97 2.87 5.08 -8.95
CA ARG A 97 2.16 6.19 -9.60
C ARG A 97 1.74 5.84 -11.02
N ASN A 98 0.75 6.56 -11.49
CA ASN A 98 0.29 6.43 -12.87
C ASN A 98 0.70 7.68 -13.66
N ASP A 99 1.76 7.57 -14.45
CA ASP A 99 2.24 8.61 -15.36
C ASP A 99 1.63 8.51 -16.77
N THR A 100 0.64 7.61 -16.94
CA THR A 100 -0.02 7.37 -18.23
C THR A 100 -1.38 8.05 -18.33
N GLU A 101 -1.98 8.05 -19.52
CA GLU A 101 -3.31 8.61 -19.77
C GLU A 101 -4.46 7.64 -19.47
N GLU A 102 -4.15 6.36 -19.21
CA GLU A 102 -5.12 5.30 -18.93
C GLU A 102 -5.05 4.86 -17.45
N PRO A 103 -6.16 4.42 -16.86
CA PRO A 103 -6.14 3.87 -15.51
C PRO A 103 -5.19 2.67 -15.39
N VAL A 104 -4.52 2.56 -14.26
CA VAL A 104 -3.73 1.36 -13.91
C VAL A 104 -4.40 0.62 -12.76
N ARG A 105 -4.38 -0.70 -12.82
CA ARG A 105 -4.93 -1.57 -11.78
C ARG A 105 -3.90 -2.57 -11.33
N TYR A 106 -3.74 -2.71 -10.01
CA TYR A 106 -2.83 -3.68 -9.42
C TYR A 106 -3.38 -4.26 -8.13
N LEU A 107 -2.93 -5.47 -7.83
CA LEU A 107 -3.22 -6.18 -6.59
C LEU A 107 -1.96 -6.18 -5.72
N VAL A 108 -2.11 -5.89 -4.45
CA VAL A 108 -1.07 -6.12 -3.45
C VAL A 108 -1.57 -7.16 -2.46
N ALA A 109 -0.86 -8.29 -2.39
CA ALA A 109 -1.08 -9.33 -1.40
C ALA A 109 0.06 -9.32 -0.39
N GLY A 110 -0.24 -9.46 0.88
CA GLY A 110 0.80 -9.41 1.91
C GLY A 110 0.44 -10.12 3.19
N THR A 111 1.45 -10.34 4.00
CA THR A 111 1.28 -10.89 5.35
C THR A 111 0.63 -9.85 6.26
N ARG A 112 -0.16 -10.33 7.20
CA ARG A 112 -0.90 -9.49 8.16
C ARG A 112 -0.23 -9.56 9.53
N VAL A 113 0.84 -8.79 9.70
CA VAL A 113 1.56 -8.71 10.96
C VAL A 113 0.85 -7.76 11.93
N SER A 114 0.87 -8.04 13.22
CA SER A 114 0.37 -7.17 14.27
C SER A 114 1.24 -7.32 15.53
N PRO A 115 1.73 -6.22 16.14
CA PRO A 115 1.62 -4.87 15.63
C PRO A 115 2.41 -4.64 14.34
N GLU A 116 1.96 -3.70 13.52
CA GLU A 116 2.61 -3.30 12.26
C GLU A 116 3.18 -1.90 12.40
N VAL A 117 4.41 -1.71 11.93
CA VAL A 117 5.02 -0.39 11.78
C VAL A 117 5.25 -0.11 10.30
N VAL A 118 4.75 1.02 9.83
CA VAL A 118 4.92 1.50 8.46
C VAL A 118 5.68 2.81 8.49
N GLU A 119 6.75 2.88 7.73
CA GLU A 119 7.58 4.07 7.58
C GLU A 119 7.22 4.79 6.27
N TYR A 120 7.16 6.11 6.33
CA TYR A 120 6.93 7.01 5.19
C TYR A 120 8.15 7.91 5.03
N PRO A 121 9.17 7.46 4.29
CA PRO A 121 10.46 8.17 4.25
C PRO A 121 10.36 9.61 3.73
N ASP A 122 9.51 9.85 2.74
CA ASP A 122 9.34 11.20 2.17
C ASP A 122 8.66 12.18 3.13
N LEU A 123 7.94 11.67 4.13
CA LEU A 123 7.27 12.48 5.15
C LEU A 123 8.07 12.57 6.46
N GLY A 124 9.14 11.78 6.61
CA GLY A 124 9.83 11.65 7.89
C GLY A 124 8.92 11.15 9.02
N GLN A 125 8.01 10.24 8.71
CA GLN A 125 7.01 9.74 9.64
C GLN A 125 6.95 8.22 9.66
N LEU A 126 6.44 7.70 10.77
CA LEU A 126 6.02 6.31 10.86
C LEU A 126 4.64 6.20 11.51
N THR A 127 3.95 5.12 11.19
CA THR A 127 2.73 4.72 11.91
C THR A 127 2.96 3.38 12.60
N ALA A 128 2.32 3.21 13.75
CA ALA A 128 2.25 1.92 14.44
C ALA A 128 0.79 1.60 14.74
N GLN A 129 0.38 0.38 14.41
CA GLN A 129 -0.99 -0.06 14.65
C GLN A 129 -1.03 -1.51 15.12
N SER A 130 -2.03 -1.82 15.93
CA SER A 130 -2.31 -3.17 16.36
C SER A 130 -3.74 -3.56 15.99
N ARG A 131 -3.93 -4.83 15.65
CA ARG A 131 -5.27 -5.40 15.45
C ARG A 131 -5.96 -5.78 16.77
N LEU A 132 -5.17 -5.86 17.83
CA LEU A 132 -5.71 -6.08 19.16
C LEU A 132 -6.12 -4.73 19.77
N PRO A 133 -7.25 -4.67 20.48
CA PRO A 133 -7.63 -3.44 21.18
C PRO A 133 -6.69 -3.17 22.36
N THR A 134 -6.64 -1.90 22.76
CA THR A 134 -6.01 -1.50 24.02
C THR A 134 -6.86 -1.97 25.21
N HIS A 135 -6.35 -1.78 26.42
CA HIS A 135 -7.05 -2.18 27.67
C HIS A 135 -8.43 -1.54 27.84
N ASP A 136 -8.67 -0.37 27.26
CA ASP A 136 -9.96 0.33 27.28
C ASP A 136 -10.84 0.05 26.05
N GLY A 137 -10.40 -0.87 25.17
CA GLY A 137 -11.12 -1.26 23.96
C GLY A 137 -10.90 -0.33 22.75
N SER A 138 -10.08 0.70 22.89
CA SER A 138 -9.73 1.57 21.77
C SER A 138 -8.75 0.89 20.79
N GLN A 139 -8.66 1.42 19.57
CA GLN A 139 -7.69 0.96 18.60
C GLN A 139 -6.32 1.58 18.88
N LEU A 140 -5.29 0.74 18.87
CA LEU A 140 -3.91 1.23 18.91
C LEU A 140 -3.50 1.70 17.51
N PHE A 141 -3.39 3.01 17.36
CA PHE A 141 -2.87 3.65 16.15
C PHE A 141 -2.08 4.90 16.55
N VAL A 142 -0.82 4.98 16.13
CA VAL A 142 0.10 6.07 16.45
C VAL A 142 0.75 6.57 15.18
N ILE A 143 0.84 7.89 15.05
CA ILE A 143 1.67 8.55 14.05
C ILE A 143 2.82 9.23 14.80
N HIS A 144 4.03 8.98 14.39
CA HIS A 144 5.23 9.58 14.97
C HIS A 144 6.05 10.26 13.88
N THR A 145 6.46 11.50 14.12
CA THR A 145 7.41 12.21 13.27
C THR A 145 8.82 11.84 13.67
N LEU A 146 9.61 11.38 12.72
CA LEU A 146 11.02 11.08 12.93
C LEU A 146 11.78 12.41 12.99
N GLU A 147 12.43 12.70 14.11
CA GLU A 147 13.31 13.83 14.20
C GLU A 147 14.64 13.46 13.53
N GLU A 148 15.19 14.37 12.73
CA GLU A 148 16.58 14.25 12.31
C GLU A 148 17.43 14.24 13.58
N GLU A 149 18.25 13.20 13.77
CA GLU A 149 19.25 13.22 14.84
C GLU A 149 20.12 14.46 14.62
N ALA A 150 20.14 15.34 15.61
CA ALA A 150 21.02 16.49 15.58
C ALA A 150 22.47 16.00 15.46
N PRO A 151 23.28 16.58 14.56
CA PRO A 151 24.67 16.17 14.38
C PRO A 151 25.52 16.36 15.65
#